data_60bccf5b7b7561aa84063e455df5ef7c
#
_entry.id   60bccf5b7b7561aa84063e455df5ef7c
#
_cell.length_a   1.000
_cell.length_b   1.000
_cell.length_c   1.000
_cell.angle_alpha   90.00
_cell.angle_beta   90.00
_cell.angle_gamma   90.00
#
_symmetry.space_group_name_H-M   'P 1'
#
loop_
_entity.id
_entity.type
_entity.pdbx_description
1 polymer ?
#
loop_
_entity_poly.entity_id
_entity_poly.type
_entity_poly.pdbx_seq_one_letter_code
_entity_poly.pdbx_strand_id
1 'polypeptide(L)'
;MGRNKYPEETVAKILDAALELFCAQGYEGTSIQDIVDRLDGMTKGAIYHHFKSKEEIFNAAFDRAMAPIVERRRATLGAGNM
;
A
#
# COMPACT_ATOMS: atom_id res chain seq x y z
N MET A 1 19.60 2.47 -3.72
CA MET A 1 18.90 2.24 -4.02
C MET A 1 18.21 1.22 -3.99
N GLY A 2 17.61 0.93 -3.43
CA GLY A 2 16.93 -0.16 -3.18
C GLY A 2 16.28 -0.69 -4.33
N ARG A 3 16.34 -1.92 -4.41
CA ARG A 3 15.84 -2.48 -5.45
C ARG A 3 14.69 -3.17 -5.02
N ASN A 4 13.57 -2.93 -5.43
CA ASN A 4 12.35 -3.61 -5.07
C ASN A 4 12.23 -4.91 -5.78
N LYS A 5 11.72 -5.90 -5.08
CA LYS A 5 11.45 -7.13 -5.68
C LYS A 5 10.30 -7.04 -6.62
N TYR A 6 9.41 -6.06 -6.46
CA TYR A 6 8.24 -5.94 -7.28
C TYR A 6 8.30 -4.70 -8.12
N PRO A 7 7.55 -4.65 -9.20
CA PRO A 7 7.42 -3.42 -9.95
C PRO A 7 6.78 -2.38 -9.03
N GLU A 8 7.54 -1.37 -8.72
CA GLU A 8 7.08 -0.35 -7.83
C GLU A 8 5.78 0.28 -8.25
N GLU A 9 5.66 0.48 -9.53
CA GLU A 9 4.49 1.13 -10.07
C GLU A 9 3.23 0.33 -9.82
N THR A 10 3.31 -0.98 -10.05
CA THR A 10 2.16 -1.84 -9.86
C THR A 10 1.75 -1.90 -8.41
N VAL A 11 2.72 -2.09 -7.54
CA VAL A 11 2.42 -2.17 -6.12
C VAL A 11 1.85 -0.85 -5.63
N ALA A 12 2.40 0.26 -6.09
CA ALA A 12 1.91 1.56 -5.67
C ALA A 12 0.45 1.75 -6.08
N LYS A 13 0.11 1.33 -7.29
CA LYS A 13 -1.26 1.47 -7.76
C LYS A 13 -2.22 0.65 -6.90
N ILE A 14 -1.83 -0.57 -6.56
CA ILE A 14 -2.67 -1.42 -5.74
C ILE A 14 -2.88 -0.78 -4.37
N LEU A 15 -1.80 -0.31 -3.77
CA LEU A 15 -1.90 0.24 -2.43
C LEU A 15 -2.65 1.56 -2.40
N ASP A 16 -2.47 2.39 -3.41
CA ASP A 16 -3.19 3.65 -3.47
C ASP A 16 -4.69 3.41 -3.61
N ALA A 17 -5.07 2.49 -4.49
CA ALA A 17 -6.47 2.18 -4.68
C ALA A 17 -7.07 1.58 -3.41
N ALA A 18 -6.31 0.69 -2.78
CA ALA A 18 -6.78 0.05 -1.57
C ALA A 18 -6.98 1.08 -0.45
N LEU A 19 -6.03 1.98 -0.31
CA LEU A 19 -6.13 2.98 0.74
C LEU A 19 -7.34 3.86 0.54
N GLU A 20 -7.59 4.27 -0.70
CA GLU A 20 -8.76 5.07 -1.00
C GLU A 20 -10.04 4.35 -0.62
N LEU A 21 -10.12 3.08 -0.96
CA LEU A 21 -11.31 2.30 -0.67
C LEU A 21 -11.48 2.06 0.82
N PHE A 22 -10.39 1.77 1.50
CA PHE A 22 -10.45 1.58 2.95
C PHE A 22 -10.93 2.86 3.64
N CYS A 23 -10.48 4.00 3.16
CA CYS A 23 -10.91 5.26 3.75
C CYS A 23 -12.36 5.56 3.43
N ALA A 24 -12.81 5.21 2.24
CA ALA A 24 -14.18 5.52 1.83
C ALA A 24 -15.19 4.52 2.37
N GLN A 25 -14.84 3.26 2.38
CA GLN A 25 -15.78 2.18 2.72
C GLN A 25 -15.44 1.44 4.01
N GLY A 26 -14.27 1.69 4.56
CA GLY A 26 -13.81 0.97 5.73
C GLY A 26 -13.16 -0.34 5.35
N TYR A 27 -12.43 -0.90 6.28
CA TYR A 27 -11.71 -2.15 6.03
C TYR A 27 -12.71 -3.28 5.72
N GLU A 28 -13.74 -3.40 6.55
CA GLU A 28 -14.70 -4.47 6.38
C GLU A 28 -15.52 -4.28 5.11
N GLY A 29 -15.72 -3.04 4.70
CA GLY A 29 -16.54 -2.76 3.53
C GLY A 29 -15.78 -2.83 2.22
N THR A 30 -14.50 -3.18 2.26
CA THR A 30 -13.68 -3.23 1.06
C THR A 30 -13.24 -4.66 0.80
N SER A 31 -13.41 -5.11 -0.43
CA SER A 31 -13.00 -6.47 -0.81
C SER A 31 -11.88 -6.39 -1.82
N ILE A 32 -11.23 -7.53 -2.03
CA ILE A 32 -10.20 -7.62 -3.07
C ILE A 32 -10.80 -7.27 -4.42
N GLN A 33 -12.03 -7.72 -4.65
CA GLN A 33 -12.69 -7.43 -5.92
C GLN A 33 -12.90 -5.94 -6.10
N ASP A 34 -13.19 -5.22 -5.02
CA ASP A 34 -13.34 -3.78 -5.10
C ASP A 34 -12.06 -3.13 -5.59
N ILE A 35 -10.92 -3.62 -5.10
CA ILE A 35 -9.64 -3.09 -5.50
C ILE A 35 -9.39 -3.40 -6.97
N VAL A 36 -9.70 -4.63 -7.38
CA VAL A 36 -9.56 -5.02 -8.77
C VAL A 36 -10.38 -4.10 -9.68
N ASP A 37 -11.62 -3.86 -9.28
CA ASP A 37 -12.52 -3.05 -10.10
C ASP A 37 -12.05 -1.62 -10.18
N ARG A 38 -11.39 -1.15 -9.17
CA ARG A 38 -10.90 0.20 -9.15
C ARG A 38 -9.72 0.39 -10.09
N LEU A 39 -8.98 -0.68 -10.35
CA LEU A 39 -7.78 -0.62 -11.16
C LEU A 39 -8.04 -1.16 -12.56
N ASP A 40 -7.70 -0.34 -13.54
CA ASP A 40 -7.89 -0.71 -14.90
C ASP A 40 -6.92 -1.81 -15.29
N GLY A 41 -7.44 -2.87 -15.87
CA GLY A 41 -6.57 -3.94 -16.35
C GLY A 41 -5.98 -4.82 -15.29
N MET A 42 -6.39 -4.65 -14.05
CA MET A 42 -5.89 -5.47 -12.97
C MET A 42 -6.76 -6.70 -12.80
N THR A 43 -6.16 -7.80 -12.36
CA THR A 43 -6.91 -9.01 -12.07
C THR A 43 -6.70 -9.40 -10.62
N LYS A 44 -7.61 -10.23 -10.13
CA LYS A 44 -7.47 -10.74 -8.79
C LYS A 44 -6.18 -11.52 -8.64
N GLY A 45 -5.84 -12.31 -9.66
CA GLY A 45 -4.61 -13.07 -9.63
C GLY A 45 -3.38 -12.20 -9.51
N ALA A 46 -3.39 -11.06 -10.18
CA ALA A 46 -2.26 -10.16 -10.11
C ALA A 46 -2.10 -9.62 -8.70
N ILE A 47 -3.22 -9.29 -8.06
CA ILE A 47 -3.14 -8.78 -6.70
C ILE A 47 -2.63 -9.86 -5.75
N TYR A 48 -3.13 -11.08 -5.88
CA TYR A 48 -2.69 -12.17 -5.02
C TYR A 48 -1.25 -12.58 -5.27
N HIS A 49 -0.72 -12.18 -6.41
CA HIS A 49 0.69 -12.41 -6.68
C HIS A 49 1.56 -11.56 -5.74
N HIS A 50 1.07 -10.39 -5.39
CA HIS A 50 1.81 -9.47 -4.53
C HIS A 50 1.41 -9.56 -3.07
N PHE A 51 0.14 -9.78 -2.80
CA PHE A 51 -0.38 -9.78 -1.44
C PHE A 51 -1.29 -10.97 -1.25
N LYS A 52 -1.15 -11.66 -0.15
CA LYS A 52 -1.91 -12.88 0.08
C LYS A 52 -3.30 -12.64 0.61
N SER A 53 -3.52 -11.51 1.24
CA SER A 53 -4.82 -11.26 1.85
C SER A 53 -5.09 -9.78 1.90
N LYS A 54 -6.34 -9.45 2.21
CA LYS A 54 -6.73 -8.07 2.38
C LYS A 54 -5.96 -7.44 3.52
N GLU A 55 -5.71 -8.22 4.55
CA GLU A 55 -4.97 -7.73 5.69
C GLU A 55 -3.55 -7.30 5.30
N GLU A 56 -2.90 -8.11 4.47
CA GLU A 56 -1.58 -7.75 4.00
C GLU A 56 -1.60 -6.46 3.21
N ILE A 57 -2.62 -6.31 2.38
CA ILE A 57 -2.77 -5.10 1.59
C ILE A 57 -2.97 -3.90 2.52
N PHE A 58 -3.81 -4.08 3.52
CA PHE A 58 -4.10 -3.00 4.46
C PHE A 58 -2.82 -2.57 5.17
N ASN A 59 -2.07 -3.53 5.68
CA ASN A 59 -0.85 -3.20 6.40
C ASN A 59 0.16 -2.51 5.50
N ALA A 60 0.29 -2.98 4.26
CA ALA A 60 1.23 -2.38 3.33
C ALA A 60 0.80 -0.98 2.93
N ALA A 61 -0.50 -0.80 2.72
CA ALA A 61 -1.03 0.51 2.34
C ALA A 61 -0.84 1.50 3.49
N PHE A 62 -1.07 1.04 4.71
CA PHE A 62 -0.91 1.89 5.88
C PHE A 62 0.56 2.28 6.04
N ASP A 63 1.46 1.30 5.92
CA ASP A 63 2.88 1.58 6.03
C ASP A 63 3.32 2.57 4.97
N ARG A 64 2.84 2.38 3.75
CA ARG A 64 3.20 3.28 2.68
C ARG A 64 2.72 4.70 2.95
N ALA A 65 1.51 4.82 3.46
CA ALA A 65 0.94 6.12 3.74
C ALA A 65 1.67 6.83 4.86
N MET A 66 2.17 6.07 5.82
CA MET A 66 2.86 6.65 6.96
C MET A 66 4.35 6.81 6.76
N ALA A 67 4.89 6.18 5.73
CA ALA A 67 6.34 6.17 5.52
C ALA A 67 6.96 7.56 5.48
N PRO A 68 6.40 8.52 4.73
CA PRO A 68 7.01 9.84 4.68
C PRO A 68 7.09 10.50 6.05
N ILE A 69 6.07 10.28 6.87
CA ILE A 69 6.06 10.87 8.20
C ILE A 69 7.10 10.22 9.08
N VAL A 70 7.16 8.89 9.01
CA VAL A 70 8.11 8.14 9.83
C VAL A 70 9.53 8.49 9.43
N GLU A 71 9.78 8.55 8.13
CA GLU A 71 11.13 8.85 7.66
C GLU A 71 11.56 10.25 8.05
N ARG A 72 10.65 11.20 7.94
CA ARG A 72 10.97 12.56 8.30
C ARG A 72 11.29 12.65 9.78
N ARG A 73 10.51 11.98 10.58
CA ARG A 73 10.73 11.99 12.02
C ARG A 73 12.06 11.33 12.37
N ARG A 74 12.36 10.24 11.70
CA ARG A 74 13.58 9.53 11.95
C ARG A 74 14.79 10.39 11.59
N ALA A 75 14.71 11.08 10.46
CA ALA A 75 15.79 11.94 10.04
C ALA A 75 16.01 13.07 11.03
N THR A 76 14.92 13.62 11.52
CA THR A 76 15.02 14.69 12.50
C THR A 76 15.68 14.21 13.77
N LEU A 77 15.27 13.05 14.23
CA LEU A 77 15.87 12.49 15.45
C LEU A 77 17.34 12.20 15.24
N GLY A 78 17.67 11.66 14.08
CA GLY A 78 19.05 11.37 13.80
C GLY A 78 19.88 12.63 13.80
N ALA A 79 19.38 13.68 13.17
CA ALA A 79 20.09 14.93 13.13
C ALA A 79 20.21 15.50 14.53
N GLY A 80 19.16 15.37 15.30
CA GLY A 80 19.18 15.90 16.64
C GLY A 80 20.14 15.20 17.54
N ASN A 81 20.36 13.94 17.26
CA ASN A 81 21.26 13.17 18.08
C ASN A 81 22.69 13.40 17.79
N MET A 82 22.97 13.99 16.67
CA MET A 82 24.35 14.25 16.34
C MET A 82 24.85 15.46 17.01
#